data_c30890d65217a829ece1a948c91af2a8
#
_entry.id   c30890d65217a829ece1a948c91af2a8
#
_cell.length_a   1.000
_cell.length_b   1.000
_cell.length_c   1.000
_cell.angle_alpha   90.00
_cell.angle_beta   90.00
_cell.angle_gamma   90.00
#
_symmetry.space_group_name_H-M   'P 1'
#
loop_
_entity.id
_entity.type
_entity.pdbx_description
1 polymer ?
#
loop_
_entity_poly.entity_id
_entity_poly.type
_entity_poly.pdbx_seq_one_letter_code
_entity_poly.pdbx_strand_id
1 'polypeptide(L)'
;MITKFYKIEWREFDARCRRLARKILRDDTIKDIYGISRGGLPIAVRLSHLTRLPLTETPKSTTTVIVDDILDSGSTRESFKNFKHFEVLVNKKEEDIKEWVIFPWEKK
;
A
#
# COMPACT_ATOMS: atom_id res chain seq x y z
N MET A 1 -26.09 -6.12 0.83
CA MET A 1 -26.12 -4.65 0.80
C MET A 1 -25.09 -4.08 1.74
N ILE A 2 -24.28 -3.15 1.27
CA ILE A 2 -23.29 -2.51 2.12
C ILE A 2 -23.95 -1.37 2.85
N THR A 3 -23.95 -1.43 4.17
CA THR A 3 -24.61 -0.45 5.01
C THR A 3 -23.63 0.38 5.82
N LYS A 4 -22.35 0.00 5.82
CA LYS A 4 -21.34 0.68 6.63
C LYS A 4 -20.08 0.93 5.84
N PHE A 5 -19.44 2.03 6.20
CA PHE A 5 -18.19 2.42 5.57
C PHE A 5 -17.12 2.63 6.65
N TYR A 6 -15.89 2.25 6.31
CA TYR A 6 -14.72 2.57 7.11
C TYR A 6 -14.00 3.70 6.39
N LYS A 7 -14.13 4.89 6.92
CA LYS A 7 -13.57 6.07 6.26
C LYS A 7 -12.19 6.38 6.82
N ILE A 8 -11.19 6.41 5.94
CA ILE A 8 -9.82 6.74 6.32
C ILE A 8 -9.59 8.22 6.01
N GLU A 9 -9.32 9.00 7.05
CA GLU A 9 -9.00 10.41 6.88
C GLU A 9 -7.50 10.55 6.62
N TRP A 10 -7.08 11.74 6.19
CA TRP A 10 -5.68 11.96 5.85
C TRP A 10 -4.74 11.70 7.03
N ARG A 11 -5.17 11.97 8.24
CA ARG A 11 -4.35 11.70 9.42
C ARG A 11 -4.06 10.21 9.58
N GLU A 12 -5.07 9.38 9.43
CA GLU A 12 -4.89 7.93 9.52
C GLU A 12 -4.07 7.42 8.33
N PHE A 13 -4.32 7.96 7.14
CA PHE A 13 -3.54 7.62 5.96
C PHE A 13 -2.06 7.85 6.22
N ASP A 14 -1.71 9.02 6.75
CA ASP A 14 -0.31 9.36 7.00
C ASP A 14 0.30 8.45 8.06
N ALA A 15 -0.45 8.15 9.12
CA ALA A 15 0.02 7.26 10.18
C ALA A 15 0.31 5.86 9.62
N ARG A 16 -0.55 5.36 8.75
CA ARG A 16 -0.34 4.06 8.11
C ARG A 16 0.88 4.08 7.18
N CYS A 17 1.04 5.16 6.43
CA CYS A 17 2.22 5.31 5.56
C CYS A 17 3.51 5.34 6.38
N ARG A 18 3.51 6.03 7.51
CA ARG A 18 4.71 6.09 8.37
C ARG A 18 5.06 4.72 8.93
N ARG A 19 4.06 3.92 9.26
CA ARG A 19 4.29 2.56 9.73
C ARG A 19 4.92 1.69 8.63
N LEU A 20 4.39 1.79 7.42
CA LEU A 20 4.95 1.06 6.27
C LEU A 20 6.37 1.53 5.97
N ALA A 21 6.61 2.84 6.04
CA ALA A 21 7.95 3.37 5.77
C ALA A 21 8.99 2.79 6.74
N ARG A 22 8.63 2.72 8.03
CA ARG A 22 9.53 2.13 9.02
C ARG A 22 9.82 0.66 8.70
N LYS A 23 8.80 -0.06 8.26
CA LYS A 23 8.96 -1.46 7.89
C LYS A 23 9.88 -1.62 6.67
N ILE A 24 9.66 -0.78 5.66
CA ILE A 24 10.47 -0.80 4.45
C ILE A 24 11.94 -0.48 4.77
N LEU A 25 12.17 0.51 5.61
CA LEU A 25 13.54 0.93 5.94
C LEU A 25 14.31 -0.09 6.75
N ARG A 26 13.66 -1.07 7.36
CA ARG A 26 14.33 -2.15 8.06
C ARG A 26 14.95 -3.17 7.12
N ASP A 27 14.55 -3.15 5.85
CA ASP A 27 15.04 -4.12 4.87
C ASP A 27 15.86 -3.36 3.82
N ASP A 28 17.18 -3.42 3.97
CA ASP A 28 18.08 -2.68 3.09
C ASP A 28 18.20 -3.27 1.69
N THR A 29 17.54 -4.39 1.42
CA THR A 29 17.48 -4.92 0.06
C THR A 29 16.45 -4.20 -0.80
N ILE A 30 15.52 -3.47 -0.19
CA ILE A 30 14.52 -2.70 -0.95
C ILE A 30 15.17 -1.43 -1.47
N LYS A 31 15.17 -1.25 -2.79
CA LYS A 31 15.85 -0.15 -3.44
C LYS A 31 14.90 0.87 -4.08
N ASP A 32 13.69 0.46 -4.40
CA ASP A 32 12.73 1.36 -5.03
C ASP A 32 11.30 0.88 -4.77
N ILE A 33 10.33 1.69 -5.20
CA ILE A 33 8.92 1.50 -4.88
C ILE A 33 8.10 1.51 -6.16
N TYR A 34 7.23 0.54 -6.33
CA TYR A 34 6.29 0.49 -7.43
C TYR A 34 4.86 0.56 -6.88
N GLY A 35 4.13 1.61 -7.25
CA GLY A 35 2.73 1.76 -6.86
C GLY A 35 1.80 1.20 -7.91
N ILE A 36 0.91 0.33 -7.51
CA ILE A 36 -0.08 -0.24 -8.42
C ILE A 36 -1.14 0.82 -8.72
N SER A 37 -1.28 1.15 -10.01
CA SER A 37 -2.28 2.14 -10.44
C SER A 37 -3.70 1.61 -10.19
N ARG A 38 -4.54 2.45 -9.74
CA ARG A 38 -4.29 3.85 -9.38
C ARG A 38 -4.18 4.01 -7.87
N GLY A 39 -4.83 3.13 -7.12
CA GLY A 39 -4.95 3.27 -5.67
C GLY A 39 -3.63 3.23 -4.92
N GLY A 40 -2.67 2.48 -5.42
CA GLY A 40 -1.37 2.41 -4.77
C GLY A 40 -0.46 3.61 -5.01
N LEU A 41 -0.80 4.46 -5.99
CA LEU A 41 0.06 5.59 -6.32
C LEU A 41 0.18 6.63 -5.21
N PRO A 42 -0.91 7.08 -4.57
CA PRO A 42 -0.77 8.05 -3.47
C PRO A 42 0.09 7.50 -2.33
N ILE A 43 -0.03 6.20 -2.04
CA ILE A 43 0.77 5.57 -0.99
C ILE A 43 2.23 5.52 -1.41
N ALA A 44 2.49 5.11 -2.66
CA ALA A 44 3.86 5.00 -3.15
C ALA A 44 4.57 6.35 -3.13
N VAL A 45 3.87 7.42 -3.53
CA VAL A 45 4.45 8.77 -3.51
C VAL A 45 4.80 9.17 -2.09
N ARG A 46 3.88 8.95 -1.14
CA ARG A 46 4.13 9.31 0.26
C ARG A 46 5.28 8.48 0.83
N LEU A 47 5.32 7.19 0.53
CA LEU A 47 6.40 6.33 0.99
C LEU A 47 7.75 6.76 0.42
N SER A 48 7.77 7.20 -0.84
CA SER A 48 9.00 7.70 -1.45
C SER A 48 9.52 8.92 -0.68
N HIS A 49 8.62 9.82 -0.29
CA HIS A 49 9.02 10.98 0.52
C HIS A 49 9.56 10.56 1.88
N LEU A 50 8.91 9.60 2.52
CA LEU A 50 9.29 9.19 3.88
C LEU A 50 10.57 8.36 3.91
N THR A 51 10.80 7.54 2.89
CA THR A 51 11.94 6.62 2.87
C THR A 51 13.11 7.14 2.06
N ARG A 52 12.87 8.12 1.19
CA ARG A 52 13.84 8.64 0.22
C ARG A 52 14.19 7.64 -0.88
N LEU A 53 13.43 6.55 -0.98
CA LEU A 53 13.61 5.60 -2.08
C LEU A 53 12.87 6.11 -3.32
N PRO A 54 13.45 5.91 -4.51
CA PRO A 54 12.80 6.39 -5.73
C PRO A 54 11.61 5.53 -6.13
N LEU A 55 10.72 6.11 -6.91
CA LEU A 55 9.65 5.39 -7.57
C LEU A 55 10.19 4.74 -8.83
N THR A 56 9.63 3.59 -9.21
CA THR A 56 10.01 2.92 -10.45
C THR A 56 8.76 2.51 -11.21
N GLU A 57 8.87 2.49 -12.54
CA GLU A 57 7.82 1.94 -13.40
C GLU A 57 8.20 0.55 -13.91
N THR A 58 9.40 0.08 -13.55
CA THR A 58 9.90 -1.23 -14.00
C THR A 58 10.34 -2.03 -12.77
N PRO A 59 9.36 -2.62 -12.07
CA PRO A 59 9.65 -3.29 -10.80
C PRO A 59 10.52 -4.54 -10.98
N LYS A 60 11.44 -4.74 -10.04
CA LYS A 60 12.32 -5.91 -10.00
C LYS A 60 11.92 -6.81 -8.85
N SER A 61 11.91 -8.11 -9.12
CA SER A 61 11.32 -9.08 -8.21
C SER A 61 11.96 -9.14 -6.82
N THR A 62 13.23 -8.78 -6.69
CA THR A 62 13.94 -8.91 -5.41
C THR A 62 14.23 -7.59 -4.71
N THR A 63 14.16 -6.47 -5.42
CA THR A 63 14.58 -5.19 -4.86
C THR A 63 13.50 -4.11 -4.87
N THR A 64 12.38 -4.34 -5.53
CA THR A 64 11.28 -3.38 -5.56
C THR A 64 10.19 -3.79 -4.59
N VAL A 65 9.71 -2.87 -3.77
CA VAL A 65 8.51 -3.12 -2.98
C VAL A 65 7.29 -2.71 -3.80
N ILE A 66 6.37 -3.65 -3.95
CA ILE A 66 5.10 -3.43 -4.64
C ILE A 66 4.12 -2.88 -3.61
N VAL A 67 3.44 -1.80 -3.93
CA VAL A 67 2.54 -1.12 -2.98
C VAL A 67 1.16 -0.99 -3.58
N ASP A 68 0.15 -1.40 -2.82
CA ASP A 68 -1.25 -1.22 -3.20
C ASP A 68 -2.02 -0.60 -2.04
N ASP A 69 -3.24 -0.15 -2.32
CA ASP A 69 -4.04 0.52 -1.30
C ASP A 69 -4.68 -0.48 -0.34
N ILE A 70 -5.24 -1.58 -0.86
CA ILE A 70 -6.00 -2.48 -0.03
C ILE A 70 -5.82 -3.94 -0.48
N LEU A 71 -5.75 -4.83 0.49
CA LEU A 71 -5.78 -6.27 0.25
C LEU A 71 -7.15 -6.77 0.71
N ASP A 72 -7.97 -7.18 -0.25
CA ASP A 72 -9.32 -7.66 0.03
C ASP A 72 -9.44 -9.13 -0.36
N SER A 73 -9.47 -9.42 -1.66
CA SER A 73 -9.59 -10.80 -2.15
C SER A 73 -8.23 -11.51 -2.28
N GLY A 74 -7.16 -10.74 -2.39
CA GLY A 74 -5.84 -11.31 -2.60
C GLY A 74 -5.47 -11.51 -4.06
N SER A 75 -6.36 -11.17 -4.99
CA SER A 75 -6.08 -11.37 -6.41
C SER A 75 -4.91 -10.51 -6.91
N THR A 76 -4.79 -9.28 -6.40
CA THR A 76 -3.68 -8.42 -6.77
C THR A 76 -2.36 -8.98 -6.24
N ARG A 77 -2.38 -9.47 -4.99
CA ARG A 77 -1.18 -10.08 -4.41
C ARG A 77 -0.74 -11.28 -5.24
N GLU A 78 -1.70 -12.06 -5.71
CA GLU A 78 -1.40 -13.23 -6.55
C GLU A 78 -0.71 -12.83 -7.84
N SER A 79 -1.11 -11.71 -8.44
CA SER A 79 -0.49 -11.20 -9.67
C SER A 79 0.99 -10.85 -9.46
N PHE A 80 1.39 -10.58 -8.23
CA PHE A 80 2.76 -10.22 -7.89
C PHE A 80 3.41 -11.27 -6.98
N LYS A 81 2.97 -12.51 -7.07
CA LYS A 81 3.43 -13.57 -6.16
C LYS A 81 4.93 -13.84 -6.26
N ASN A 82 5.55 -13.52 -7.38
CA ASN A 82 6.99 -13.74 -7.56
C ASN A 82 7.83 -12.57 -7.03
N PHE A 83 7.17 -11.52 -6.53
CA PHE A 83 7.88 -10.38 -5.97
C PHE A 83 8.10 -10.61 -4.48
N LYS A 84 9.32 -10.38 -4.04
CA LYS A 84 9.73 -10.64 -2.66
C LYS A 84 9.03 -9.69 -1.68
N HIS A 85 8.80 -8.44 -2.10
CA HIS A 85 8.27 -7.40 -1.23
C HIS A 85 6.93 -6.88 -1.73
N PHE A 86 5.91 -7.02 -0.92
CA PHE A 86 4.57 -6.54 -1.24
C PHE A 86 3.93 -5.98 0.02
N GLU A 87 3.46 -4.73 -0.05
CA GLU A 87 2.84 -4.06 1.09
C GLU A 87 1.55 -3.38 0.67
N VAL A 88 0.60 -3.33 1.58
CA VAL A 88 -0.67 -2.64 1.38
C VAL A 88 -0.92 -1.68 2.52
N LEU A 89 -1.67 -0.63 2.25
CA LEU A 89 -2.05 0.31 3.30
C LEU A 89 -3.05 -0.32 4.27
N VAL A 90 -4.01 -1.07 3.72
CA VAL A 90 -5.06 -1.72 4.52
C VAL A 90 -5.14 -3.19 4.15
N ASN A 91 -4.98 -4.05 5.14
CA ASN A 91 -5.21 -5.49 4.96
C ASN A 91 -6.51 -5.83 5.68
N LYS A 92 -7.59 -5.96 4.90
CA LYS A 92 -8.93 -6.14 5.48
C LYS A 92 -9.03 -7.40 6.34
N LYS A 93 -8.41 -8.47 5.89
CA LYS A 93 -8.48 -9.74 6.62
C LYS A 93 -7.71 -9.66 7.93
N GLU A 94 -6.51 -9.12 7.90
CA GLU A 94 -5.67 -9.01 9.08
C GLU A 94 -6.27 -8.07 10.12
N GLU A 95 -6.88 -6.97 9.65
CA GLU A 95 -7.47 -5.97 10.53
C GLU A 95 -8.94 -6.26 10.86
N ASP A 96 -9.49 -7.33 10.31
CA ASP A 96 -10.90 -7.72 10.50
C ASP A 96 -11.86 -6.60 10.11
N ILE A 97 -11.57 -5.94 9.00
CA ILE A 97 -12.42 -4.87 8.46
C ILE A 97 -13.41 -5.49 7.49
N LYS A 98 -14.70 -5.39 7.80
CA LYS A 98 -15.76 -5.92 6.96
C LYS A 98 -16.47 -4.84 6.18
N GLU A 99 -16.25 -3.58 6.55
CA GLU A 99 -16.87 -2.43 5.92
C GLU A 99 -16.21 -2.13 4.59
N TRP A 100 -16.88 -1.34 3.78
CA TRP A 100 -16.30 -0.81 2.55
C TRP A 100 -15.34 0.33 2.92
N VAL A 101 -14.07 0.20 2.56
CA VAL A 101 -13.05 1.20 2.91
C VAL A 101 -13.11 2.37 1.92
N ILE A 102 -13.19 3.58 2.46
CA ILE A 102 -13.17 4.80 1.65
C ILE A 102 -11.89 5.55 1.99
N PHE A 103 -11.04 5.75 0.98
CA PHE A 103 -9.77 6.44 1.15
C PHE A 103 -9.97 7.96 1.07
N PRO A 104 -9.01 8.75 1.60
CA PRO A 104 -9.21 10.21 1.67
C PRO A 104 -9.41 10.89 0.33
N TRP A 105 -8.88 10.32 -0.74
CA TRP A 105 -9.03 10.90 -2.09
C TRP A 105 -10.32 10.47 -2.78
N GLU A 106 -11.09 9.58 -2.18
CA GLU A 106 -12.32 9.10 -2.78
C GLU A 106 -13.51 9.91 -2.32
N LYS A 107 -14.44 10.13 -3.22
CA LYS A 107 -15.69 10.79 -2.88
C LYS A 107 -16.73 9.75 -2.50
N LYS A 108 -17.57 10.14 -1.54
CA LYS A 108 -18.66 9.28 -1.15
C LYS A 108 -19.90 10.09 -0.84
#